data_85a9ebf0e410a5d1a95e4dc2bffd790e
#
_entry.id   85a9ebf0e410a5d1a95e4dc2bffd790e
#
_cell.length_a   1.000
_cell.length_b   1.000
_cell.length_c   1.000
_cell.angle_alpha   90.00
_cell.angle_beta   90.00
_cell.angle_gamma   90.00
#
_symmetry.space_group_name_H-M   'P 1'
#
loop_
_entity.id
_entity.type
_entity.pdbx_description
1 polymer ?
#
loop_
_entity_poly.entity_id
_entity_poly.type
_entity_poly.pdbx_seq_one_letter_code
_entity_poly.pdbx_strand_id
1 'polypeptide(L)'
;HRIARRQRQMCIRDRYSKDKFNLKRAQKILDRDHFGLDKVKDRIIEYLAVLKLKGDMKSPILCLYGPPGVGKTSLGKSVAESIGREYIRMSLGGLHDESEVRGHRKTYIGAMPGKIISNIKKAGKSNPVFVLDEIDKVGRSGHGDPSSALLEVLDPEQNDSFQDNFVDIEYDLSK
;
A
#
# COMPACT_ATOMS: atom_id res chain seq x y z
N HIS A 1 -9.50 0.84 -29.22
CA HIS A 1 -9.76 1.41 -27.87
C HIS A 1 -9.37 0.50 -26.70
N ARG A 2 -9.46 -0.85 -26.81
CA ARG A 2 -9.07 -1.79 -25.72
C ARG A 2 -7.55 -1.87 -25.52
N ILE A 3 -6.76 -1.86 -26.60
CA ILE A 3 -5.29 -1.90 -26.54
C ILE A 3 -4.73 -0.61 -25.92
N ALA A 4 -5.28 0.55 -26.25
CA ALA A 4 -4.85 1.83 -25.70
C ALA A 4 -5.14 1.99 -24.18
N ARG A 5 -6.20 1.33 -23.66
CA ARG A 5 -6.45 1.27 -22.22
C ARG A 5 -5.46 0.35 -21.50
N ARG A 6 -5.14 -0.82 -22.07
CA ARG A 6 -4.11 -1.73 -21.54
C ARG A 6 -2.73 -1.04 -21.51
N GLN A 7 -2.34 -0.34 -22.60
CA GLN A 7 -1.08 0.40 -22.67
C GLN A 7 -1.01 1.54 -21.64
N ARG A 8 -2.10 2.29 -21.37
CA ARG A 8 -2.10 3.31 -20.33
C ARG A 8 -2.01 2.75 -18.91
N GLN A 9 -2.49 1.54 -18.66
CA GLN A 9 -2.34 0.84 -17.39
C GLN A 9 -0.92 0.26 -17.24
N MET A 10 -0.30 -0.20 -18.32
CA MET A 10 1.12 -0.60 -18.36
C MET A 10 2.07 0.57 -18.13
N CYS A 11 1.73 1.80 -18.54
CA CYS A 11 2.59 2.98 -18.32
C CYS A 11 2.87 3.32 -16.84
N ILE A 12 2.10 2.77 -15.90
CA ILE A 12 2.33 2.99 -14.46
C ILE A 12 3.30 1.94 -13.93
N ARG A 13 3.27 0.72 -14.45
CA ARG A 13 4.09 -0.41 -14.03
C ARG A 13 5.59 -0.09 -14.05
N ASP A 14 6.02 0.75 -14.97
CA ASP A 14 7.44 1.12 -15.17
C ASP A 14 7.82 2.44 -14.48
N ARG A 15 6.88 3.10 -13.78
CA ARG A 15 7.13 4.37 -13.11
C ARG A 15 7.40 4.17 -11.62
N TYR A 16 8.66 4.16 -11.25
CA TYR A 16 9.11 4.07 -9.86
C TYR A 16 9.59 5.43 -9.34
N SER A 17 9.30 5.73 -8.08
CA SER A 17 9.98 6.80 -7.35
C SER A 17 11.37 6.31 -6.97
N LYS A 18 12.39 7.17 -7.08
CA LYS A 18 13.72 6.87 -6.57
C LYS A 18 13.72 7.03 -5.06
N ASP A 19 14.06 5.98 -4.34
CA ASP A 19 14.11 5.99 -2.89
C ASP A 19 15.27 6.86 -2.37
N LYS A 20 14.97 7.68 -1.39
CA LYS A 20 15.92 8.59 -0.73
C LYS A 20 16.14 8.16 0.72
N PHE A 21 16.91 7.12 0.94
CA PHE A 21 17.19 6.61 2.28
C PHE A 21 18.21 7.51 3.01
N ASN A 22 17.74 8.66 3.49
CA ASN A 22 18.51 9.54 4.37
C ASN A 22 17.91 9.53 5.78
N LEU A 23 18.50 8.74 6.69
CA LEU A 23 18.00 8.56 8.06
C LEU A 23 17.96 9.87 8.85
N LYS A 24 18.96 10.76 8.66
CA LYS A 24 18.95 12.09 9.32
C LYS A 24 17.77 12.95 8.85
N ARG A 25 17.42 12.89 7.57
CA ARG A 25 16.26 13.57 7.04
C ARG A 25 14.97 12.95 7.57
N ALA A 26 14.88 11.62 7.61
CA ALA A 26 13.74 10.90 8.14
C ALA A 26 13.46 11.27 9.58
N GLN A 27 14.50 11.30 10.44
CA GLN A 27 14.39 11.73 11.83
C GLN A 27 13.83 13.15 11.92
N LYS A 28 14.40 14.09 11.16
CA LYS A 28 13.94 15.49 11.18
C LYS A 28 12.46 15.65 10.76
N ILE A 29 11.98 14.87 9.77
CA ILE A 29 10.59 14.90 9.35
C ILE A 29 9.69 14.34 10.45
N LEU A 30 10.04 13.20 11.03
CA LEU A 30 9.28 12.58 12.12
C LEU A 30 9.21 13.51 13.35
N ASP A 31 10.29 14.21 13.70
CA ASP A 31 10.34 15.14 14.83
C ASP A 31 9.54 16.42 14.55
N ARG A 32 9.55 16.91 13.32
CA ARG A 32 8.75 18.06 12.89
C ARG A 32 7.25 17.78 12.98
N ASP A 33 6.83 16.60 12.52
CA ASP A 33 5.42 16.28 12.31
C ASP A 33 4.75 15.65 13.55
N HIS A 34 5.55 15.03 14.43
CA HIS A 34 5.05 14.27 15.58
C HIS A 34 5.79 14.65 16.86
N PHE A 35 5.05 15.20 17.81
CA PHE A 35 5.58 15.48 19.14
C PHE A 35 5.60 14.20 19.99
N GLY A 36 6.71 13.94 20.67
CA GLY A 36 6.90 12.71 21.45
C GLY A 36 6.96 11.46 20.57
N LEU A 37 6.43 10.34 21.05
CA LEU A 37 6.43 9.05 20.36
C LEU A 37 7.83 8.51 20.03
N ASP A 38 8.84 8.82 20.86
CA ASP A 38 10.25 8.56 20.59
C ASP A 38 10.52 7.09 20.27
N LYS A 39 9.95 6.15 21.05
CA LYS A 39 10.06 4.70 20.80
C LYS A 39 9.51 4.28 19.43
N VAL A 40 8.42 4.92 18.97
CA VAL A 40 7.83 4.62 17.66
C VAL A 40 8.68 5.19 16.53
N LYS A 41 9.21 6.42 16.71
CA LYS A 41 10.14 7.04 15.76
C LYS A 41 11.42 6.23 15.61
N ASP A 42 12.02 5.82 16.73
CA ASP A 42 13.23 4.99 16.73
C ASP A 42 12.98 3.69 15.95
N ARG A 43 11.84 3.03 16.20
CA ARG A 43 11.48 1.81 15.49
C ARG A 43 11.29 2.02 13.98
N ILE A 44 10.71 3.15 13.59
CA ILE A 44 10.59 3.52 12.16
C ILE A 44 11.97 3.77 11.55
N ILE A 45 12.85 4.46 12.24
CA ILE A 45 14.23 4.72 11.77
C ILE A 45 15.02 3.43 11.64
N GLU A 46 14.93 2.52 12.61
CA GLU A 46 15.52 1.18 12.51
C GLU A 46 15.02 0.42 11.30
N TYR A 47 13.70 0.43 11.08
CA TYR A 47 13.08 -0.21 9.92
C TYR A 47 13.62 0.36 8.60
N LEU A 48 13.69 1.69 8.47
CA LEU A 48 14.24 2.36 7.30
C LEU A 48 15.74 2.08 7.11
N ALA A 49 16.50 1.92 8.21
CA ALA A 49 17.91 1.53 8.16
C ALA A 49 18.09 0.11 7.62
N VAL A 50 17.26 -0.82 8.06
CA VAL A 50 17.25 -2.21 7.55
C VAL A 50 16.92 -2.25 6.07
N LEU A 51 15.90 -1.51 5.62
CA LEU A 51 15.53 -1.39 4.21
C LEU A 51 16.70 -0.86 3.37
N LYS A 52 17.38 0.16 3.87
CA LYS A 52 18.55 0.73 3.19
C LYS A 52 19.70 -0.26 3.06
N LEU A 53 19.96 -1.07 4.10
CA LEU A 53 21.05 -2.06 4.10
C LEU A 53 20.73 -3.26 3.23
N LYS A 54 19.48 -3.73 3.28
CA LYS A 54 19.04 -4.90 2.52
C LYS A 54 18.99 -4.63 1.01
N GLY A 55 18.70 -3.39 0.62
CA GLY A 55 18.54 -3.00 -0.79
C GLY A 55 17.33 -3.64 -1.49
N ASP A 56 16.54 -4.43 -0.75
CA ASP A 56 15.35 -5.13 -1.20
C ASP A 56 14.17 -4.68 -0.34
N MET A 57 13.04 -4.38 -0.99
CA MET A 57 11.82 -3.94 -0.31
C MET A 57 10.97 -5.09 0.21
N LYS A 58 11.36 -6.34 -0.01
CA LYS A 58 10.74 -7.52 0.61
C LYS A 58 10.98 -7.51 2.13
N SER A 59 10.25 -6.68 2.82
CA SER A 59 10.41 -6.42 4.25
C SER A 59 9.11 -6.62 5.00
N PRO A 60 9.18 -6.95 6.29
CA PRO A 60 8.00 -7.09 7.10
C PRO A 60 7.19 -5.79 7.13
N ILE A 61 5.88 -5.94 7.15
CA ILE A 61 4.94 -4.83 7.19
C ILE A 61 4.99 -4.18 8.58
N LEU A 62 5.02 -2.83 8.61
CA LEU A 62 4.89 -2.09 9.86
C LEU A 62 3.44 -2.07 10.31
N CYS A 63 3.14 -2.68 11.44
CA CYS A 63 1.84 -2.61 12.08
C CYS A 63 1.86 -1.58 13.22
N LEU A 64 1.04 -0.53 13.08
CA LEU A 64 0.87 0.51 14.09
C LEU A 64 -0.42 0.26 14.88
N TYR A 65 -0.27 -0.16 16.13
CA TYR A 65 -1.38 -0.38 17.06
C TYR A 65 -1.41 0.69 18.15
N GLY A 66 -2.61 1.10 18.56
CA GLY A 66 -2.77 2.08 19.64
C GLY A 66 -4.14 2.78 19.61
N PRO A 67 -4.44 3.62 20.60
CA PRO A 67 -5.72 4.30 20.72
C PRO A 67 -6.00 5.23 19.51
N PRO A 68 -7.27 5.58 19.27
CA PRO A 68 -7.61 6.53 18.23
C PRO A 68 -7.02 7.92 18.53
N GLY A 69 -6.75 8.70 17.48
CA GLY A 69 -6.30 10.10 17.62
C GLY A 69 -4.81 10.31 17.87
N VAL A 70 -4.00 9.26 18.07
CA VAL A 70 -2.54 9.40 18.33
C VAL A 70 -1.69 9.63 17.08
N GLY A 71 -2.29 9.79 15.91
CA GLY A 71 -1.55 10.12 14.68
C GLY A 71 -0.98 8.94 13.92
N LYS A 72 -1.51 7.72 14.07
CA LYS A 72 -1.03 6.53 13.33
C LYS A 72 -0.99 6.74 11.82
N THR A 73 -2.06 7.28 11.26
CA THR A 73 -2.18 7.51 9.82
C THR A 73 -1.23 8.61 9.32
N SER A 74 -0.98 9.65 10.13
CA SER A 74 -0.05 10.72 9.79
C SER A 74 1.41 10.26 9.83
N LEU A 75 1.76 9.30 10.70
CA LEU A 75 3.07 8.66 10.71
C LEU A 75 3.39 8.01 9.35
N GLY A 76 2.43 7.30 8.75
CA GLY A 76 2.60 6.71 7.42
C GLY A 76 2.89 7.76 6.34
N LYS A 77 2.27 8.94 6.42
CA LYS A 77 2.55 10.06 5.51
C LYS A 77 3.97 10.59 5.68
N SER A 78 4.42 10.78 6.92
CA SER A 78 5.77 11.25 7.22
C SER A 78 6.84 10.24 6.80
N VAL A 79 6.56 8.92 6.92
CA VAL A 79 7.42 7.87 6.38
C VAL A 79 7.53 8.00 4.85
N ALA A 80 6.42 8.14 4.13
CA ALA A 80 6.43 8.28 2.68
C ALA A 80 7.24 9.51 2.23
N GLU A 81 7.05 10.65 2.89
CA GLU A 81 7.82 11.88 2.64
C GLU A 81 9.32 11.68 2.88
N SER A 82 9.68 10.93 3.92
CA SER A 82 11.07 10.69 4.31
C SER A 82 11.86 9.91 3.27
N ILE A 83 11.22 8.93 2.64
CA ILE A 83 11.85 8.10 1.59
C ILE A 83 11.58 8.62 0.17
N GLY A 84 10.74 9.65 0.03
CA GLY A 84 10.44 10.27 -1.27
C GLY A 84 9.49 9.46 -2.14
N ARG A 85 8.61 8.65 -1.54
CA ARG A 85 7.55 7.91 -2.23
C ARG A 85 6.21 8.62 -2.14
N GLU A 86 5.33 8.33 -3.09
CA GLU A 86 3.93 8.75 -3.00
C GLU A 86 3.23 8.05 -1.83
N TYR A 87 2.30 8.76 -1.21
CA TYR A 87 1.50 8.26 -0.10
C TYR A 87 0.09 7.89 -0.55
N ILE A 88 -0.35 6.69 -0.20
CA ILE A 88 -1.72 6.24 -0.41
C ILE A 88 -2.31 5.78 0.92
N ARG A 89 -3.51 6.25 1.21
CA ARG A 89 -4.33 5.73 2.31
C ARG A 89 -5.52 4.98 1.74
N MET A 90 -5.73 3.77 2.20
CA MET A 90 -6.90 2.95 1.90
C MET A 90 -7.54 2.51 3.20
N SER A 91 -8.78 2.93 3.45
CA SER A 91 -9.57 2.40 4.56
C SER A 91 -10.09 1.02 4.18
N LEU A 92 -9.89 0.05 5.07
CA LEU A 92 -10.41 -1.31 4.97
C LEU A 92 -11.74 -1.45 5.72
N GLY A 93 -12.09 -0.47 6.56
CA GLY A 93 -13.39 -0.41 7.22
C GLY A 93 -14.50 -0.29 6.17
N GLY A 94 -15.46 -1.22 6.24
CA GLY A 94 -16.56 -1.28 5.26
C GLY A 94 -16.25 -2.05 3.98
N LEU A 95 -15.14 -2.77 3.90
CA LEU A 95 -14.94 -3.79 2.88
C LEU A 95 -15.78 -5.02 3.22
N HIS A 96 -16.63 -5.41 2.30
CA HIS A 96 -17.56 -6.54 2.48
C HIS A 96 -17.36 -7.65 1.45
N ASP A 97 -16.65 -7.35 0.35
CA ASP A 97 -16.49 -8.26 -0.77
C ASP A 97 -15.03 -8.31 -1.23
N GLU A 98 -14.54 -9.51 -1.54
CA GLU A 98 -13.23 -9.75 -2.14
C GLU A 98 -13.04 -8.96 -3.44
N SER A 99 -14.11 -8.80 -4.23
CA SER A 99 -14.07 -8.06 -5.50
C SER A 99 -13.73 -6.57 -5.33
N GLU A 100 -13.93 -5.99 -4.15
CA GLU A 100 -13.49 -4.63 -3.87
C GLU A 100 -11.95 -4.51 -3.82
N VAL A 101 -11.26 -5.57 -3.41
CA VAL A 101 -9.80 -5.64 -3.36
C VAL A 101 -9.23 -6.05 -4.71
N ARG A 102 -9.72 -7.18 -5.27
CA ARG A 102 -9.24 -7.82 -6.51
C ARG A 102 -9.91 -7.32 -7.80
N GLY A 103 -10.96 -6.47 -7.70
CA GLY A 103 -11.73 -6.06 -8.87
C GLY A 103 -12.77 -7.07 -9.32
N HIS A 104 -13.76 -6.58 -10.05
CA HIS A 104 -14.85 -7.39 -10.61
C HIS A 104 -14.42 -8.00 -11.95
N ARG A 105 -14.91 -9.20 -12.25
CA ARG A 105 -14.72 -9.80 -13.59
C ARG A 105 -15.38 -8.91 -14.65
N LYS A 106 -14.72 -8.70 -15.78
CA LYS A 106 -15.17 -7.83 -16.89
C LYS A 106 -16.53 -8.21 -17.49
N THR A 107 -17.00 -9.41 -17.22
CA THR A 107 -18.30 -9.92 -17.69
C THR A 107 -19.49 -9.29 -16.99
N TYR A 108 -19.28 -8.67 -15.84
CA TYR A 108 -20.37 -8.02 -15.10
C TYR A 108 -20.59 -6.58 -15.57
N ILE A 109 -21.87 -6.17 -15.64
CA ILE A 109 -22.23 -4.76 -15.89
C ILE A 109 -21.78 -3.92 -14.68
N GLY A 110 -21.06 -2.83 -14.95
CA GLY A 110 -20.51 -1.99 -13.88
C GLY A 110 -19.19 -2.49 -13.28
N ALA A 111 -18.55 -3.50 -13.89
CA ALA A 111 -17.26 -4.01 -13.41
C ALA A 111 -16.20 -2.90 -13.31
N MET A 112 -15.48 -2.88 -12.20
CA MET A 112 -14.41 -1.93 -11.91
C MET A 112 -13.15 -2.64 -11.41
N PRO A 113 -11.96 -2.03 -11.63
CA PRO A 113 -10.73 -2.55 -11.04
C PRO A 113 -10.78 -2.48 -9.51
N GLY A 114 -10.04 -3.35 -8.86
CA GLY A 114 -9.90 -3.38 -7.41
C GLY A 114 -9.31 -2.10 -6.83
N LYS A 115 -9.59 -1.86 -5.56
CA LYS A 115 -9.12 -0.66 -4.85
C LYS A 115 -7.60 -0.55 -4.84
N ILE A 116 -6.86 -1.68 -4.78
CA ILE A 116 -5.39 -1.68 -4.82
C ILE A 116 -4.89 -1.06 -6.13
N ILE A 117 -5.26 -1.64 -7.26
CA ILE A 117 -4.82 -1.17 -8.59
C ILE A 117 -5.34 0.24 -8.89
N SER A 118 -6.57 0.54 -8.48
CA SER A 118 -7.15 1.88 -8.65
C SER A 118 -6.35 2.96 -7.90
N ASN A 119 -5.88 2.66 -6.69
CA ASN A 119 -5.09 3.57 -5.89
C ASN A 119 -3.65 3.72 -6.41
N ILE A 120 -3.00 2.65 -6.86
CA ILE A 120 -1.70 2.71 -7.54
C ILE A 120 -1.81 3.61 -8.80
N LYS A 121 -2.89 3.45 -9.57
CA LYS A 121 -3.16 4.29 -10.72
C LYS A 121 -3.28 5.77 -10.34
N LYS A 122 -3.96 6.10 -9.24
CA LYS A 122 -4.08 7.49 -8.75
C LYS A 122 -2.73 8.06 -8.33
N ALA A 123 -1.88 7.26 -7.68
CA ALA A 123 -0.53 7.68 -7.30
C ALA A 123 0.38 7.95 -8.51
N GLY A 124 0.12 7.31 -9.64
CA GLY A 124 0.95 7.46 -10.86
C GLY A 124 2.35 6.87 -10.74
N LYS A 125 2.62 6.13 -9.67
CA LYS A 125 3.88 5.43 -9.37
C LYS A 125 3.58 4.00 -8.93
N SER A 126 4.48 3.08 -9.25
CA SER A 126 4.32 1.65 -8.92
C SER A 126 4.73 1.29 -7.50
N ASN A 127 5.49 2.14 -6.82
CA ASN A 127 6.02 1.89 -5.49
C ASN A 127 5.59 2.93 -4.44
N PRO A 128 4.29 3.23 -4.29
CA PRO A 128 3.82 4.12 -3.24
C PRO A 128 3.92 3.45 -1.85
N VAL A 129 3.93 4.26 -0.82
CA VAL A 129 3.70 3.76 0.55
C VAL A 129 2.20 3.64 0.76
N PHE A 130 1.73 2.40 0.94
CA PHE A 130 0.34 2.11 1.27
C PHE A 130 0.13 2.10 2.78
N VAL A 131 -0.83 2.87 3.24
CA VAL A 131 -1.37 2.78 4.60
C VAL A 131 -2.75 2.13 4.52
N LEU A 132 -2.84 0.91 5.03
CA LEU A 132 -4.08 0.17 5.20
C LEU A 132 -4.64 0.52 6.58
N ASP A 133 -5.73 1.26 6.61
CA ASP A 133 -6.32 1.77 7.85
C ASP A 133 -7.58 0.96 8.21
N GLU A 134 -7.86 0.85 9.51
CA GLU A 134 -9.06 0.17 10.02
C GLU A 134 -9.14 -1.33 9.67
N ILE A 135 -8.01 -2.04 9.71
CA ILE A 135 -7.96 -3.48 9.44
C ILE A 135 -8.82 -4.30 10.43
N ASP A 136 -9.00 -3.78 11.64
CA ASP A 136 -9.84 -4.35 12.68
C ASP A 136 -11.34 -4.32 12.34
N LYS A 137 -11.74 -3.51 11.36
CA LYS A 137 -13.13 -3.36 10.90
C LYS A 137 -13.43 -4.15 9.62
N VAL A 138 -12.52 -4.96 9.14
CA VAL A 138 -12.77 -5.86 8.00
C VAL A 138 -13.78 -6.91 8.43
N GLY A 139 -14.98 -6.85 7.84
CA GLY A 139 -16.08 -7.76 8.16
C GLY A 139 -16.02 -9.04 7.34
N ARG A 140 -16.47 -10.16 7.93
CA ARG A 140 -16.83 -11.35 7.14
C ARG A 140 -18.28 -11.18 6.69
N SER A 141 -18.49 -11.11 5.38
CA SER A 141 -19.83 -11.14 4.80
C SER A 141 -20.08 -12.49 4.13
N GLY A 142 -21.34 -12.90 4.03
CA GLY A 142 -21.70 -14.14 3.36
C GLY A 142 -21.42 -14.16 1.84
N HIS A 143 -20.93 -13.07 1.27
CA HIS A 143 -20.68 -12.91 -0.16
C HIS A 143 -19.20 -12.91 -0.54
N GLY A 144 -18.30 -13.21 0.39
CA GLY A 144 -16.85 -13.28 0.15
C GLY A 144 -16.06 -12.91 1.40
N ASP A 145 -14.81 -13.31 1.42
CA ASP A 145 -13.87 -13.00 2.50
C ASP A 145 -12.78 -12.06 1.98
N PRO A 146 -12.91 -10.73 2.23
CA PRO A 146 -11.88 -9.78 1.82
C PRO A 146 -10.52 -10.05 2.49
N SER A 147 -10.49 -10.80 3.60
CA SER A 147 -9.26 -11.17 4.28
C SER A 147 -8.38 -12.07 3.43
N SER A 148 -8.96 -12.97 2.63
CA SER A 148 -8.21 -13.84 1.72
C SER A 148 -7.51 -13.06 0.62
N ALA A 149 -8.18 -12.05 0.05
CA ALA A 149 -7.58 -11.15 -0.93
C ALA A 149 -6.47 -10.27 -0.32
N LEU A 150 -6.64 -9.85 0.94
CA LEU A 150 -5.62 -9.09 1.66
C LEU A 150 -4.40 -9.95 1.99
N LEU A 151 -4.55 -11.24 2.27
CA LEU A 151 -3.42 -12.16 2.47
C LEU A 151 -2.52 -12.18 1.23
N GLU A 152 -3.08 -12.32 0.03
CA GLU A 152 -2.29 -12.30 -1.20
C GLU A 152 -1.54 -10.97 -1.40
N VAL A 153 -2.15 -9.85 -1.03
CA VAL A 153 -1.53 -8.53 -1.11
C VAL A 153 -0.39 -8.35 -0.10
N LEU A 154 -0.55 -8.92 1.10
CA LEU A 154 0.36 -8.72 2.23
C LEU A 154 1.44 -9.79 2.34
N ASP A 155 1.24 -10.95 1.75
CA ASP A 155 2.21 -12.05 1.80
C ASP A 155 3.37 -11.78 0.82
N PRO A 156 4.61 -11.63 1.31
CA PRO A 156 5.78 -11.39 0.47
C PRO A 156 6.08 -12.51 -0.54
N GLU A 157 5.52 -13.72 -0.35
CA GLU A 157 5.70 -14.84 -1.26
C GLU A 157 4.68 -14.84 -2.42
N GLN A 158 3.57 -14.11 -2.28
CA GLN A 158 2.48 -14.08 -3.24
C GLN A 158 2.27 -12.70 -3.89
N ASN A 159 2.73 -11.63 -3.25
CA ASN A 159 2.44 -10.26 -3.67
C ASN A 159 3.16 -9.80 -4.96
N ASP A 160 4.12 -10.55 -5.45
CA ASP A 160 4.82 -10.28 -6.72
C ASP A 160 3.98 -10.67 -7.96
N SER A 161 2.96 -11.49 -7.78
CA SER A 161 2.07 -12.02 -8.82
C SER A 161 0.59 -11.71 -8.56
N PHE A 162 0.30 -10.59 -7.89
CA PHE A 162 -1.07 -10.16 -7.59
C PHE A 162 -1.89 -9.98 -8.87
N GLN A 163 -3.04 -10.65 -8.95
CA GLN A 163 -3.94 -10.55 -10.10
C GLN A 163 -5.23 -9.81 -9.77
N ASP A 164 -5.46 -8.70 -10.50
CA ASP A 164 -6.73 -8.00 -10.48
C ASP A 164 -7.66 -8.57 -11.56
N ASN A 165 -8.87 -9.01 -11.17
CA ASN A 165 -9.84 -9.67 -12.06
C ASN A 165 -10.35 -8.76 -13.18
N PHE A 166 -10.36 -7.43 -12.96
CA PHE A 166 -10.79 -6.47 -13.98
C PHE A 166 -9.67 -6.17 -14.97
N VAL A 167 -8.45 -5.97 -14.47
CA VAL A 167 -7.31 -5.66 -15.34
C VAL A 167 -6.82 -6.91 -16.05
N ASP A 168 -6.92 -8.06 -15.38
CA ASP A 168 -6.53 -9.37 -15.92
C ASP A 168 -5.06 -9.40 -16.36
N ILE A 169 -4.20 -8.83 -15.51
CA ILE A 169 -2.73 -8.77 -15.67
C ILE A 169 -2.14 -8.90 -14.27
N GLU A 170 -1.12 -9.74 -14.15
CA GLU A 170 -0.33 -9.85 -12.93
C GLU A 170 0.39 -8.52 -12.64
N TYR A 171 0.38 -8.10 -11.39
CA TYR A 171 1.02 -6.89 -10.92
C TYR A 171 1.92 -7.17 -9.74
N ASP A 172 3.19 -6.75 -9.84
CA ASP A 172 4.17 -6.89 -8.76
C ASP A 172 3.95 -5.82 -7.67
N LEU A 173 3.46 -6.25 -6.52
CA LEU A 173 3.26 -5.42 -5.33
C LEU A 173 4.42 -5.51 -4.33
N SER A 174 5.49 -6.22 -4.65
CA SER A 174 6.64 -6.45 -3.75
C SER A 174 7.59 -5.24 -3.63
N LYS A 175 7.38 -4.19 -4.41
CA LYS A 175 8.31 -3.05 -4.59
C LYS A 175 8.02 -1.86 -3.67
#